data_1b4d81600897038d6267147445a1f13e
#
_entry.id   1b4d81600897038d6267147445a1f13e
#
_cell.length_a   1.000
_cell.length_b   1.000
_cell.length_c   1.000
_cell.angle_alpha   90.00
_cell.angle_beta   90.00
_cell.angle_gamma   90.00
#
_symmetry.space_group_name_H-M   'P 1'
#
loop_
_entity.id
_entity.type
_entity.pdbx_description
1 polymer ?
#
loop_
_entity_poly.entity_id
_entity_poly.type
_entity_poly.pdbx_seq_one_letter_code
_entity_poly.pdbx_strand_id
1 'polypeptide(L)'
;MGFICTTLWFHPRPFMVPLGHTWIYHAPETSFPSDHATLFFSAGLSLLLSGARVSGGLILLLSLFVAWSRVFLGVHFPLDMAGAALVAVLACLLVRPLWRHLGEPLTSFCESISSRLFSWLPSRFTP
;
A
#
# COMPACT_ATOMS: atom_id res chain seq x y z
N MET A 1 -6.66 0.79 7.24
CA MET A 1 -7.46 1.94 6.72
C MET A 1 -8.86 1.55 6.29
N GLY A 2 -9.10 0.32 5.88
CA GLY A 2 -10.44 -0.16 5.55
C GLY A 2 -11.48 0.07 6.64
N PHE A 3 -11.11 -0.10 7.90
CA PHE A 3 -12.05 -0.01 9.04
C PHE A 3 -12.78 1.34 9.19
N ILE A 4 -12.12 2.46 8.88
CA ILE A 4 -12.74 3.81 9.00
C ILE A 4 -13.73 4.04 7.85
N CYS A 5 -13.38 3.62 6.63
CA CYS A 5 -14.27 3.78 5.48
C CYS A 5 -15.49 2.85 5.56
N THR A 6 -15.32 1.63 6.10
CA THR A 6 -16.41 0.67 6.29
C THR A 6 -17.47 1.12 7.26
N THR A 7 -17.10 1.84 8.32
CA THR A 7 -18.02 2.34 9.35
C THR A 7 -18.76 3.61 8.93
N LEU A 8 -18.14 4.44 8.08
CA LEU A 8 -18.72 5.72 7.68
C LEU A 8 -19.52 5.63 6.38
N TRP A 9 -19.17 4.75 5.47
CA TRP A 9 -19.83 4.62 4.18
C TRP A 9 -19.69 3.20 3.63
N PHE A 10 -20.75 2.40 3.76
CA PHE A 10 -20.82 1.08 3.15
C PHE A 10 -21.04 1.22 1.65
N HIS A 11 -20.07 0.79 0.85
CA HIS A 11 -20.17 0.74 -0.61
C HIS A 11 -20.24 -0.72 -1.06
N PRO A 12 -21.40 -1.19 -1.59
CA PRO A 12 -21.55 -2.60 -1.98
C PRO A 12 -20.61 -2.96 -3.14
N ARG A 13 -20.16 -4.19 -3.16
CA ARG A 13 -19.33 -4.72 -4.28
C ARG A 13 -20.17 -5.01 -5.51
N PRO A 14 -19.58 -5.07 -6.73
CA PRO A 14 -20.32 -5.38 -7.97
C PRO A 14 -21.19 -6.63 -7.88
N PHE A 15 -20.71 -7.69 -7.23
CA PHE A 15 -21.47 -8.95 -7.07
C PHE A 15 -22.61 -8.88 -6.05
N MET A 16 -22.65 -7.87 -5.19
CA MET A 16 -23.74 -7.64 -4.24
C MET A 16 -24.91 -6.88 -4.87
N VAL A 17 -24.66 -6.19 -5.94
CA VAL A 17 -25.67 -5.59 -6.83
C VAL A 17 -25.61 -6.40 -8.13
N PRO A 18 -26.72 -6.70 -8.82
CA PRO A 18 -26.72 -7.61 -9.97
C PRO A 18 -26.01 -6.98 -11.19
N LEU A 19 -24.75 -6.59 -11.01
CA LEU A 19 -23.88 -5.98 -12.01
C LEU A 19 -22.69 -6.90 -12.27
N GLY A 20 -22.67 -7.49 -13.46
CA GLY A 20 -21.54 -8.28 -13.93
C GLY A 20 -21.49 -9.71 -13.39
N HIS A 21 -20.36 -10.37 -13.64
CA HIS A 21 -20.08 -11.74 -13.23
C HIS A 21 -18.87 -11.77 -12.31
N THR A 22 -18.96 -12.51 -11.20
CA THR A 22 -17.85 -12.67 -10.26
C THR A 22 -17.16 -14.01 -10.51
N TRP A 23 -15.86 -13.97 -10.76
CA TRP A 23 -15.06 -15.16 -11.06
C TRP A 23 -14.47 -15.83 -9.82
N ILE A 24 -14.47 -15.15 -8.68
CA ILE A 24 -13.90 -15.66 -7.43
C ILE A 24 -14.86 -15.41 -6.26
N TYR A 25 -14.84 -16.31 -5.29
CA TYR A 25 -15.55 -16.06 -4.04
C TYR A 25 -14.86 -14.93 -3.26
N HIS A 26 -15.65 -13.96 -2.81
CA HIS A 26 -15.21 -12.86 -1.95
C HIS A 26 -16.26 -12.58 -0.88
N ALA A 27 -15.82 -12.25 0.33
CA ALA A 27 -16.73 -11.90 1.41
C ALA A 27 -17.54 -10.62 1.08
N PRO A 28 -18.82 -10.53 1.51
CA PRO A 28 -19.69 -9.38 1.28
C PRO A 28 -19.32 -8.21 2.22
N GLU A 29 -18.17 -7.62 1.98
CA GLU A 29 -17.63 -6.47 2.70
C GLU A 29 -17.71 -5.22 1.81
N THR A 30 -17.40 -4.04 2.38
CA THR A 30 -17.35 -2.80 1.59
C THR A 30 -16.34 -2.91 0.44
N SER A 31 -16.69 -2.32 -0.72
CA SER A 31 -15.83 -2.29 -1.90
C SER A 31 -14.75 -1.21 -1.84
N PHE A 32 -15.06 -0.06 -1.25
CA PHE A 32 -14.23 1.15 -1.32
C PHE A 32 -13.44 1.42 -0.03
N PRO A 33 -12.15 1.83 -0.14
CA PRO A 33 -11.26 1.66 -1.29
C PRO A 33 -10.74 0.21 -1.39
N SER A 34 -10.16 -0.19 -2.52
CA SER A 34 -9.54 -1.51 -2.67
C SER A 34 -8.25 -1.62 -1.85
N ASP A 35 -8.22 -2.52 -0.86
CA ASP A 35 -7.05 -2.74 0.01
C ASP A 35 -5.82 -3.19 -0.79
N HIS A 36 -5.99 -4.11 -1.74
CA HIS A 36 -4.90 -4.58 -2.58
C HIS A 36 -4.31 -3.45 -3.44
N ALA A 37 -5.16 -2.68 -4.10
CA ALA A 37 -4.69 -1.55 -4.91
C ALA A 37 -4.02 -0.48 -4.04
N THR A 38 -4.58 -0.16 -2.87
CA THR A 38 -4.00 0.80 -1.92
C THR A 38 -2.61 0.35 -1.47
N LEU A 39 -2.44 -0.92 -1.13
CA LEU A 39 -1.16 -1.48 -0.70
C LEU A 39 -0.10 -1.34 -1.81
N PHE A 40 -0.42 -1.78 -3.03
CA PHE A 40 0.53 -1.74 -4.14
C PHE A 40 0.87 -0.30 -4.56
N PHE A 41 -0.11 0.59 -4.66
CA PHE A 41 0.14 2.00 -4.95
C PHE A 41 0.98 2.67 -3.86
N SER A 42 0.71 2.42 -2.59
CA SER A 42 1.48 2.97 -1.47
C SER A 42 2.92 2.48 -1.48
N ALA A 43 3.16 1.19 -1.73
CA ALA A 43 4.50 0.62 -1.82
C ALA A 43 5.30 1.24 -2.98
N GLY A 44 4.70 1.32 -4.17
CA GLY A 44 5.34 1.91 -5.33
C GLY A 44 5.68 3.39 -5.14
N LEU A 45 4.74 4.19 -4.62
CA LEU A 45 4.95 5.61 -4.31
C LEU A 45 6.02 5.81 -3.24
N SER A 46 6.01 5.00 -2.18
CA SER A 46 7.02 5.08 -1.11
C SER A 46 8.43 4.83 -1.65
N LEU A 47 8.60 3.82 -2.51
CA LEU A 47 9.87 3.53 -3.15
C LEU A 47 10.32 4.66 -4.09
N LEU A 48 9.42 5.24 -4.89
CA LEU A 48 9.76 6.40 -5.72
C LEU A 48 10.22 7.59 -4.87
N LEU A 49 9.51 7.87 -3.79
CA LEU A 49 9.82 8.98 -2.89
C LEU A 49 11.11 8.77 -2.08
N SER A 50 11.51 7.52 -1.86
CA SER A 50 12.79 7.17 -1.23
C SER A 50 13.98 7.20 -2.20
N GLY A 51 13.74 7.46 -3.49
CA GLY A 51 14.79 7.50 -4.52
C GLY A 51 15.00 6.18 -5.28
N ALA A 52 14.34 5.10 -4.90
CA ALA A 52 14.39 3.80 -5.58
C ALA A 52 13.51 3.81 -6.85
N ARG A 53 13.90 4.64 -7.84
CA ARG A 53 13.07 4.98 -9.01
C ARG A 53 12.67 3.77 -9.85
N VAL A 54 13.60 2.86 -10.11
CA VAL A 54 13.33 1.67 -10.93
C VAL A 54 12.35 0.74 -10.22
N SER A 55 12.65 0.38 -8.98
CA SER A 55 11.79 -0.50 -8.17
C SER A 55 10.41 0.12 -7.95
N GLY A 56 10.35 1.41 -7.61
CA GLY A 56 9.10 2.13 -7.43
C GLY A 56 8.27 2.18 -8.72
N GLY A 57 8.90 2.43 -9.86
CA GLY A 57 8.25 2.41 -11.17
C GLY A 57 7.69 1.03 -11.53
N LEU A 58 8.45 -0.03 -11.29
CA LEU A 58 8.00 -1.41 -11.54
C LEU A 58 6.81 -1.78 -10.64
N ILE A 59 6.86 -1.42 -9.36
CA ILE A 59 5.74 -1.69 -8.45
C ILE A 59 4.50 -0.87 -8.83
N LEU A 60 4.64 0.39 -9.28
CA LEU A 60 3.50 1.17 -9.77
C LEU A 60 2.90 0.56 -11.04
N LEU A 61 3.73 0.08 -11.96
CA LEU A 61 3.24 -0.63 -13.13
C LEU A 61 2.47 -1.90 -12.73
N LEU A 62 3.00 -2.68 -11.78
CA LEU A 62 2.32 -3.84 -11.22
C LEU A 62 1.01 -3.45 -10.52
N SER A 63 0.96 -2.30 -9.86
CA SER A 63 -0.27 -1.78 -9.23
C SER A 63 -1.40 -1.60 -10.23
N LEU A 64 -1.10 -1.15 -11.44
CA LEU A 64 -2.10 -1.02 -12.51
C LEU A 64 -2.64 -2.39 -12.95
N PHE A 65 -1.79 -3.41 -13.05
CA PHE A 65 -2.24 -4.77 -13.35
C PHE A 65 -3.09 -5.35 -12.22
N VAL A 66 -2.70 -5.12 -10.97
CA VAL A 66 -3.51 -5.53 -9.81
C VAL A 66 -4.85 -4.81 -9.83
N ALA A 67 -4.88 -3.50 -10.00
CA ALA A 67 -6.13 -2.73 -10.08
C ALA A 67 -7.04 -3.26 -11.19
N TRP A 68 -6.47 -3.49 -12.38
CA TRP A 68 -7.21 -4.04 -13.51
C TRP A 68 -7.79 -5.43 -13.21
N SER A 69 -6.97 -6.30 -12.62
CA SER A 69 -7.42 -7.66 -12.27
C SER A 69 -8.60 -7.66 -11.29
N ARG A 70 -8.64 -6.72 -10.33
CA ARG A 70 -9.74 -6.62 -9.36
C ARG A 70 -11.06 -6.19 -10.03
N VAL A 71 -10.99 -5.29 -10.98
CA VAL A 71 -12.16 -4.89 -11.78
C VAL A 71 -12.59 -6.04 -12.69
N PHE A 72 -11.65 -6.69 -13.37
CA PHE A 72 -11.92 -7.82 -14.26
C PHE A 72 -12.58 -9.00 -13.53
N LEU A 73 -12.12 -9.32 -12.33
CA LEU A 73 -12.69 -10.38 -11.49
C LEU A 73 -14.07 -10.04 -10.91
N GLY A 74 -14.59 -8.83 -11.13
CA GLY A 74 -15.91 -8.40 -10.69
C GLY A 74 -16.03 -8.18 -9.18
N VAL A 75 -14.91 -7.94 -8.47
CA VAL A 75 -14.88 -7.72 -7.01
C VAL A 75 -14.83 -6.26 -6.61
N HIS A 76 -14.44 -5.38 -7.53
CA HIS A 76 -14.33 -3.92 -7.30
C HIS A 76 -14.80 -3.11 -8.51
N PHE A 77 -15.26 -1.89 -8.26
CA PHE A 77 -15.52 -0.90 -9.31
C PHE A 77 -14.24 -0.17 -9.71
N PRO A 78 -14.15 0.39 -10.95
CA PRO A 78 -13.03 1.24 -11.37
C PRO A 78 -12.78 2.43 -10.43
N LEU A 79 -13.84 3.00 -9.86
CA LEU A 79 -13.76 4.09 -8.88
C LEU A 79 -13.05 3.68 -7.58
N ASP A 80 -13.16 2.41 -7.17
CA ASP A 80 -12.44 1.90 -5.99
C ASP A 80 -10.92 1.93 -6.20
N MET A 81 -10.48 1.76 -7.45
CA MET A 81 -9.07 1.84 -7.83
C MET A 81 -8.56 3.28 -7.82
N ALA A 82 -9.36 4.22 -8.32
CA ALA A 82 -9.04 5.65 -8.25
C ALA A 82 -8.97 6.12 -6.78
N GLY A 83 -9.93 5.69 -5.95
CA GLY A 83 -9.93 5.94 -4.53
C GLY A 83 -8.71 5.37 -3.82
N ALA A 84 -8.31 4.13 -4.17
CA ALA A 84 -7.12 3.48 -3.64
C ALA A 84 -5.83 4.26 -3.98
N ALA A 85 -5.70 4.73 -5.22
CA ALA A 85 -4.57 5.56 -5.63
C ALA A 85 -4.54 6.90 -4.89
N LEU A 86 -5.68 7.56 -4.73
CA LEU A 86 -5.79 8.81 -3.97
C LEU A 86 -5.40 8.62 -2.49
N VAL A 87 -5.91 7.57 -1.84
CA VAL A 87 -5.56 7.23 -0.45
C VAL A 87 -4.07 6.96 -0.33
N ALA A 88 -3.47 6.23 -1.28
CA ALA A 88 -2.03 5.98 -1.29
C ALA A 88 -1.22 7.28 -1.38
N VAL A 89 -1.59 8.21 -2.26
CA VAL A 89 -0.94 9.52 -2.39
C VAL A 89 -1.05 10.31 -1.09
N LEU A 90 -2.26 10.44 -0.54
CA LEU A 90 -2.50 11.18 0.71
C LEU A 90 -1.71 10.56 1.88
N ALA A 91 -1.71 9.24 2.01
CA ALA A 91 -0.94 8.54 3.04
C ALA A 91 0.56 8.82 2.90
N CYS A 92 1.12 8.75 1.70
CA CYS A 92 2.53 9.05 1.46
C CYS A 92 2.87 10.52 1.79
N LEU A 93 2.00 11.46 1.44
CA LEU A 93 2.21 12.88 1.73
C LEU A 93 2.17 13.18 3.23
N LEU A 94 1.31 12.49 3.99
CA LEU A 94 1.18 12.66 5.45
C LEU A 94 2.29 11.93 6.21
N VAL A 95 2.60 10.70 5.81
CA VAL A 95 3.57 9.86 6.52
C VAL A 95 5.02 10.33 6.30
N ARG A 96 5.33 10.86 5.11
CA ARG A 96 6.70 11.28 4.79
C ARG A 96 7.29 12.33 5.74
N PRO A 97 6.62 13.48 6.03
CA PRO A 97 7.15 14.44 7.00
C PRO A 97 7.20 13.85 8.41
N LEU A 98 6.20 13.06 8.78
CA LEU A 98 6.18 12.38 10.09
C LEU A 98 7.36 11.41 10.24
N TRP A 99 7.68 10.66 9.19
CA TRP A 99 8.82 9.75 9.17
C TRP A 99 10.16 10.50 9.34
N ARG A 100 10.34 11.63 8.67
CA ARG A 100 11.54 12.46 8.81
C ARG A 100 11.76 12.94 10.24
N HIS A 101 10.68 13.29 10.94
CA HIS A 101 10.75 13.81 12.30
C HIS A 101 10.89 12.73 13.38
N LEU A 102 10.28 11.56 13.18
CA LEU A 102 10.20 10.50 14.18
C LEU A 102 10.92 9.22 13.75
N GLY A 103 10.80 8.83 12.51
CA GLY A 103 11.33 7.57 12.00
C GLY A 103 12.84 7.57 11.81
N GLU A 104 13.40 8.62 11.20
CA GLU A 104 14.84 8.72 10.98
C GLU A 104 15.65 8.73 12.30
N PRO A 105 15.28 9.51 13.33
CA PRO A 105 15.96 9.45 14.63
C PRO A 105 15.84 8.07 15.29
N LEU A 106 14.67 7.43 15.21
CA LEU A 106 14.47 6.12 15.78
C LEU A 106 15.30 5.06 15.05
N THR A 107 15.35 5.09 13.72
CA THR A 107 16.16 4.17 12.92
C THR A 107 17.64 4.31 13.25
N SER A 108 18.16 5.53 13.26
CA SER A 108 19.57 5.80 13.61
C SER A 108 19.91 5.37 15.04
N PHE A 109 18.99 5.51 15.98
CA PHE A 109 19.13 4.99 17.33
C PHE A 109 19.21 3.46 17.33
N CYS A 110 18.31 2.76 16.65
CA CYS A 110 18.34 1.30 16.51
C CYS A 110 19.63 0.81 15.82
N GLU A 111 20.08 1.49 14.77
CA GLU A 111 21.33 1.18 14.08
C GLU A 111 22.54 1.35 15.01
N SER A 112 22.56 2.40 15.83
CA SER A 112 23.63 2.64 16.80
C SER A 112 23.70 1.54 17.87
N ILE A 113 22.56 1.06 18.33
CA ILE A 113 22.49 -0.09 19.26
C ILE A 113 22.97 -1.36 18.57
N SER A 114 22.44 -1.63 17.37
CA SER A 114 22.82 -2.82 16.59
C SER A 114 24.33 -2.85 16.32
N SER A 115 24.92 -1.75 15.89
CA SER A 115 26.36 -1.66 15.64
C SER A 115 27.21 -1.89 16.89
N ARG A 116 26.74 -1.44 18.05
CA ARG A 116 27.42 -1.70 19.33
C ARG A 116 27.32 -3.17 19.75
N LEU A 117 26.14 -3.78 19.61
CA LEU A 117 25.89 -5.18 19.96
C LEU A 117 26.68 -6.13 19.05
N PHE A 118 26.82 -5.79 17.77
CA PHE A 118 27.48 -6.63 16.78
C PHE A 118 28.91 -6.16 16.42
N SER A 119 29.50 -5.24 17.20
CA SER A 119 30.86 -4.73 16.99
C SER A 119 31.96 -5.80 17.01
N TRP A 120 31.69 -6.96 17.57
CA TRP A 120 32.59 -8.11 17.62
C TRP A 120 32.54 -9.01 16.37
N LEU A 121 31.55 -8.80 15.46
CA LEU A 121 31.48 -9.55 14.21
C LEU A 121 32.48 -9.00 13.18
N PRO A 122 33.20 -9.89 12.45
CA PRO A 122 34.09 -9.47 11.39
C PRO A 122 33.34 -8.64 10.33
N SER A 123 33.98 -7.58 9.83
CA SER A 123 33.42 -6.59 8.90
C SER A 123 32.85 -7.14 7.56
N ARG A 124 32.97 -8.45 7.33
CA ARG A 124 32.37 -9.14 6.18
C ARG A 124 30.84 -9.34 6.28
N PHE A 125 30.25 -9.08 7.43
CA PHE A 125 28.81 -9.28 7.71
C PHE A 125 28.07 -8.00 8.08
N THR A 126 28.74 -6.85 8.08
CA THR A 126 28.08 -5.55 8.24
C THR A 126 27.78 -4.96 6.86
N PRO A 127 26.51 -4.62 6.56
CA PRO A 127 26.13 -3.96 5.31
C PRO A 127 26.79 -2.61 5.13
#